data_3a9dde7eec6bb48238df4aa69656d7be
#
_entry.id   3a9dde7eec6bb48238df4aa69656d7be
#
_cell.length_a   1.000
_cell.length_b   1.000
_cell.length_c   1.000
_cell.angle_alpha   90.00
_cell.angle_beta   90.00
_cell.angle_gamma   90.00
#
_symmetry.space_group_name_H-M   'P 1'
#
loop_
_entity.id
_entity.type
_entity.pdbx_description
1 polymer ?
#
loop_
_entity_poly.entity_id
_entity_poly.type
_entity_poly.pdbx_seq_one_letter_code
_entity_poly.pdbx_strand_id
1 'polypeptide(L)'
;MKNLFLLVLLIITSCDNVVDIPKNKENSIELTYDEFLSIANESHRELTEKEVIDIVENFMKSSNEFKSRTALNLNMSVEKKSYIEYSKNKKLQLPLYNIVVNSTNFQDIAIVSGDSRMPFILAYYSIDKKKSDIDQPDNDMMLNISKEMLLNDLNSIVRIYDSLCDKTKSKISEKLNIEKNKIRLADISSRILIKDTKNTRANMIIDSSTIPGTVIGRFGPWCEVKWDVGMPYNRTMPQECPNNWLWDNRYAISSVVVAVAQAMAYFQPNMSVYNENIDWSYLKENEEIHEDSDYFGQYVQDPIRRRNMVANLMKYIGEQCGVIYNCNGASVNFSNVINFLSNYGISIDGKQNFDVSKMTKYIEDLNPIIMYGQTSTNGGHWWLIDGMIAVMSDNQVINKYVHANMGMGKSYTGFYYVSSGMTFDASFAHFTKNICMYPNIRR
;
A
#
# COMPACT_ATOMS: atom_id res chain seq x y z
N MET A 1 -33.31 -11.54 -29.13
CA MET A 1 -33.04 -12.49 -28.05
C MET A 1 -32.46 -11.72 -26.88
N LYS A 2 -33.19 -11.65 -25.78
CA LYS A 2 -32.88 -10.85 -24.61
C LYS A 2 -31.84 -11.60 -23.76
N ASN A 3 -30.59 -11.12 -23.67
CA ASN A 3 -29.63 -11.66 -22.74
C ASN A 3 -29.86 -11.04 -21.37
N LEU A 4 -30.28 -11.90 -20.48
CA LEU A 4 -30.52 -11.67 -19.08
C LEU A 4 -29.17 -11.49 -18.37
N PHE A 5 -28.83 -10.26 -17.99
CA PHE A 5 -27.75 -9.99 -17.06
C PHE A 5 -28.19 -10.48 -15.67
N LEU A 6 -27.63 -11.61 -15.27
CA LEU A 6 -27.81 -12.15 -13.92
C LEU A 6 -26.95 -11.29 -12.98
N LEU A 7 -27.58 -10.29 -12.38
CA LEU A 7 -27.04 -9.54 -11.25
C LEU A 7 -27.00 -10.51 -10.07
N VAL A 8 -25.83 -11.11 -9.82
CA VAL A 8 -25.61 -11.85 -8.58
C VAL A 8 -25.47 -10.82 -7.47
N LEU A 9 -26.62 -10.45 -6.93
CA LEU A 9 -26.73 -9.78 -5.64
C LEU A 9 -26.26 -10.82 -4.61
N LEU A 10 -24.99 -10.78 -4.22
CA LEU A 10 -24.53 -11.45 -3.02
C LEU A 10 -25.24 -10.76 -1.85
N ILE A 11 -26.45 -11.23 -1.57
CA ILE A 11 -27.06 -11.07 -0.27
C ILE A 11 -26.10 -11.79 0.67
N ILE A 12 -25.23 -11.04 1.31
CA ILE A 12 -24.60 -11.46 2.54
C ILE A 12 -25.77 -11.58 3.51
N THR A 13 -26.39 -12.76 3.53
CA THR A 13 -27.12 -13.17 4.70
C THR A 13 -26.09 -13.16 5.80
N SER A 14 -26.08 -12.08 6.60
CA SER A 14 -25.48 -12.11 7.89
C SER A 14 -26.11 -13.31 8.59
N CYS A 15 -25.39 -14.41 8.68
CA CYS A 15 -25.62 -15.31 9.77
C CYS A 15 -25.45 -14.42 11.00
N ASP A 16 -26.55 -14.07 11.61
CA ASP A 16 -26.60 -13.67 13.00
C ASP A 16 -26.03 -14.82 13.85
N ASN A 17 -24.73 -14.98 13.82
CA ASN A 17 -24.02 -15.54 14.94
C ASN A 17 -24.16 -14.49 16.02
N VAL A 18 -25.28 -14.55 16.73
CA VAL A 18 -25.47 -13.92 18.03
C VAL A 18 -24.28 -14.38 18.85
N VAL A 19 -23.21 -13.58 18.82
CA VAL A 19 -22.12 -13.70 19.80
C VAL A 19 -22.80 -13.49 21.13
N ASP A 20 -22.75 -14.50 21.97
CA ASP A 20 -23.24 -14.42 23.34
C ASP A 20 -22.64 -13.19 24.00
N ILE A 21 -23.37 -12.08 23.95
CA ILE A 21 -23.09 -10.90 24.78
C ILE A 21 -23.11 -11.45 26.22
N PRO A 22 -22.03 -11.32 26.96
CA PRO A 22 -21.97 -11.89 28.31
C PRO A 22 -23.19 -11.42 29.09
N LYS A 23 -24.05 -12.35 29.41
CA LYS A 23 -25.36 -12.12 30.12
C LYS A 23 -25.22 -11.48 31.48
N ASN A 24 -23.98 -11.22 31.94
CA ASN A 24 -23.69 -10.58 33.24
C ASN A 24 -23.07 -9.19 33.01
N LYS A 25 -23.92 -8.17 32.80
CA LYS A 25 -23.52 -6.75 32.84
C LYS A 25 -22.80 -6.33 34.12
N GLU A 26 -22.97 -7.05 35.23
CA GLU A 26 -22.33 -6.73 36.50
C GLU A 26 -20.80 -6.90 36.52
N ASN A 27 -20.26 -7.72 35.63
CA ASN A 27 -18.83 -8.02 35.54
C ASN A 27 -18.14 -7.47 34.26
N SER A 28 -18.77 -6.53 33.58
CA SER A 28 -18.18 -5.87 32.40
C SER A 28 -17.90 -4.40 32.65
N ILE A 29 -16.93 -3.85 31.92
CA ILE A 29 -16.55 -2.45 31.98
C ILE A 29 -16.61 -1.83 30.58
N GLU A 30 -17.23 -0.66 30.46
CA GLU A 30 -17.21 0.14 29.26
C GLU A 30 -15.98 1.06 29.23
N LEU A 31 -15.14 0.92 28.20
CA LEU A 31 -14.00 1.78 27.94
C LEU A 31 -14.19 2.52 26.61
N THR A 32 -13.71 3.75 26.53
CA THR A 32 -13.50 4.38 25.23
C THR A 32 -12.37 3.66 24.49
N TYR A 33 -12.27 3.86 23.17
CA TYR A 33 -11.17 3.29 22.39
C TYR A 33 -9.79 3.75 22.90
N ASP A 34 -9.66 5.02 23.27
CA ASP A 34 -8.41 5.56 23.83
C ASP A 34 -8.08 4.96 25.21
N GLU A 35 -9.10 4.78 26.06
CA GLU A 35 -8.91 4.07 27.34
C GLU A 35 -8.44 2.63 27.10
N PHE A 36 -9.03 1.93 26.13
CA PHE A 36 -8.59 0.59 25.74
C PHE A 36 -7.13 0.58 25.28
N LEU A 37 -6.76 1.46 24.33
CA LEU A 37 -5.39 1.57 23.83
C LEU A 37 -4.39 1.88 24.96
N SER A 38 -4.79 2.68 25.95
CA SER A 38 -3.90 3.06 27.06
C SER A 38 -3.46 1.87 27.92
N ILE A 39 -4.25 0.82 28.01
CA ILE A 39 -3.90 -0.40 28.74
C ILE A 39 -3.35 -1.51 27.82
N ALA A 40 -3.76 -1.53 26.56
CA ALA A 40 -3.28 -2.52 25.60
C ALA A 40 -1.77 -2.36 25.31
N ASN A 41 -1.27 -1.15 25.39
CA ASN A 41 0.10 -0.81 25.04
C ASN A 41 1.01 -0.52 26.25
N GLU A 42 0.64 -0.98 27.43
CA GLU A 42 1.38 -0.72 28.68
C GLU A 42 2.81 -1.30 28.65
N SER A 43 2.95 -2.53 28.18
CA SER A 43 4.25 -3.19 28.11
C SER A 43 4.68 -3.36 26.66
N HIS A 44 5.62 -2.54 26.22
CA HIS A 44 6.19 -2.70 24.89
C HIS A 44 7.56 -3.36 24.95
N ARG A 45 7.86 -4.13 23.94
CA ARG A 45 9.16 -4.75 23.71
C ARG A 45 9.48 -4.77 22.22
N GLU A 46 10.71 -5.01 21.92
CA GLU A 46 11.08 -5.35 20.57
C GLU A 46 10.71 -6.80 20.26
N LEU A 47 10.20 -7.02 19.04
CA LEU A 47 9.89 -8.34 18.53
C LEU A 47 11.18 -9.10 18.16
N THR A 48 11.15 -10.41 18.34
CA THR A 48 12.20 -11.31 17.87
C THR A 48 12.14 -11.51 16.37
N GLU A 49 13.24 -11.92 15.74
CA GLU A 49 13.28 -12.26 14.31
C GLU A 49 12.24 -13.31 13.93
N LYS A 50 12.01 -14.29 14.80
CA LYS A 50 10.99 -15.32 14.57
C LYS A 50 9.59 -14.70 14.50
N GLU A 51 9.24 -13.82 15.44
CA GLU A 51 7.92 -13.18 15.47
C GLU A 51 7.67 -12.32 14.24
N VAL A 52 8.67 -11.58 13.76
CA VAL A 52 8.52 -10.77 12.55
C VAL A 52 8.40 -11.64 11.30
N ILE A 53 9.07 -12.79 11.22
CA ILE A 53 8.88 -13.76 10.14
C ILE A 53 7.49 -14.38 10.18
N ASP A 54 7.00 -14.76 11.37
CA ASP A 54 5.64 -15.32 11.54
C ASP A 54 4.55 -14.32 11.06
N ILE A 55 4.74 -13.01 11.27
CA ILE A 55 3.84 -11.97 10.74
C ILE A 55 3.80 -12.00 9.20
N VAL A 56 4.96 -12.09 8.56
CA VAL A 56 5.05 -12.14 7.08
C VAL A 56 4.42 -13.43 6.54
N GLU A 57 4.69 -14.56 7.17
CA GLU A 57 4.08 -15.83 6.75
C GLU A 57 2.55 -15.80 6.83
N ASN A 58 1.99 -15.27 7.92
CA ASN A 58 0.55 -15.18 8.09
C ASN A 58 -0.09 -14.25 7.03
N PHE A 59 0.55 -13.12 6.74
CA PHE A 59 0.13 -12.22 5.69
C PHE A 59 0.10 -12.93 4.32
N MET A 60 1.17 -13.63 3.97
CA MET A 60 1.27 -14.35 2.70
C MET A 60 0.23 -15.48 2.59
N LYS A 61 0.04 -16.26 3.66
CA LYS A 61 -0.94 -17.36 3.69
C LYS A 61 -2.39 -16.86 3.55
N SER A 62 -2.69 -15.69 4.09
CA SER A 62 -4.03 -15.09 4.06
C SER A 62 -4.35 -14.35 2.77
N SER A 63 -3.34 -13.87 2.04
CA SER A 63 -3.52 -13.12 0.81
C SER A 63 -3.68 -14.05 -0.40
N ASN A 64 -4.78 -13.90 -1.14
CA ASN A 64 -5.01 -14.69 -2.36
C ASN A 64 -3.96 -14.45 -3.44
N GLU A 65 -3.36 -13.27 -3.49
CA GLU A 65 -2.30 -12.90 -4.44
C GLU A 65 -1.05 -13.76 -4.25
N PHE A 66 -0.80 -14.23 -3.03
CA PHE A 66 0.36 -15.03 -2.70
C PHE A 66 0.07 -16.52 -2.51
N LYS A 67 -1.20 -16.97 -2.63
CA LYS A 67 -1.55 -18.40 -2.46
C LYS A 67 -0.80 -19.33 -3.41
N SER A 68 -0.57 -18.91 -4.64
CA SER A 68 0.25 -19.66 -5.60
C SER A 68 1.72 -19.72 -5.17
N ARG A 69 2.18 -18.73 -4.41
CA ARG A 69 3.56 -18.61 -3.92
C ARG A 69 3.76 -19.41 -2.63
N THR A 70 2.73 -19.54 -1.77
CA THR A 70 2.83 -20.31 -0.50
C THR A 70 2.95 -21.82 -0.71
N ALA A 71 2.61 -22.34 -1.89
CA ALA A 71 2.89 -23.72 -2.26
C ALA A 71 4.37 -23.99 -2.59
N LEU A 72 5.21 -22.93 -2.70
CA LEU A 72 6.63 -23.01 -2.93
C LEU A 72 7.37 -23.10 -1.60
N ASN A 73 8.52 -23.78 -1.58
CA ASN A 73 9.44 -23.72 -0.46
C ASN A 73 10.03 -22.30 -0.38
N LEU A 74 9.41 -21.45 0.43
CA LEU A 74 9.86 -20.08 0.65
C LEU A 74 10.99 -20.09 1.67
N ASN A 75 12.07 -19.40 1.36
CA ASN A 75 13.12 -19.09 2.30
C ASN A 75 13.01 -17.63 2.73
N MET A 76 12.72 -17.42 4.01
CA MET A 76 12.63 -16.09 4.61
C MET A 76 13.83 -15.86 5.52
N SER A 77 14.45 -14.70 5.38
CA SER A 77 15.56 -14.29 6.23
C SER A 77 15.49 -12.81 6.55
N VAL A 78 15.89 -12.45 7.77
CA VAL A 78 16.11 -11.06 8.14
C VAL A 78 17.43 -10.62 7.52
N GLU A 79 17.35 -9.69 6.55
CA GLU A 79 18.54 -9.16 5.88
C GLU A 79 19.12 -7.97 6.65
N LYS A 80 18.26 -7.11 7.16
CA LYS A 80 18.66 -5.88 7.83
C LYS A 80 17.67 -5.51 8.94
N LYS A 81 18.22 -5.06 10.05
CA LYS A 81 17.49 -4.36 11.10
C LYS A 81 17.95 -2.91 11.13
N SER A 82 17.02 -1.99 11.18
CA SER A 82 17.26 -0.55 11.25
C SER A 82 16.33 0.09 12.28
N TYR A 83 16.58 1.35 12.61
CA TYR A 83 15.70 2.11 13.49
C TYR A 83 15.30 3.40 12.81
N ILE A 84 14.02 3.75 12.90
CA ILE A 84 13.55 5.09 12.55
C ILE A 84 13.24 5.89 13.80
N GLU A 85 13.53 7.18 13.76
CA GLU A 85 13.37 8.07 14.89
C GLU A 85 12.26 9.08 14.61
N TYR A 86 11.46 9.37 15.64
CA TYR A 86 10.51 10.47 15.56
C TYR A 86 11.23 11.79 15.89
N SER A 87 11.31 12.68 14.91
CA SER A 87 12.13 13.89 15.01
C SER A 87 11.80 14.83 16.18
N LYS A 88 10.53 14.87 16.58
CA LYS A 88 10.07 15.68 17.71
C LYS A 88 10.33 15.04 19.06
N ASN A 89 10.56 13.74 19.09
CA ASN A 89 10.83 12.97 20.30
C ASN A 89 11.92 11.93 20.02
N LYS A 90 13.17 12.33 20.12
CA LYS A 90 14.34 11.45 19.90
C LYS A 90 14.37 10.20 20.80
N LYS A 91 13.52 10.14 21.83
CA LYS A 91 13.38 8.95 22.67
C LYS A 91 12.49 7.89 22.04
N LEU A 92 11.73 8.27 21.01
CA LEU A 92 10.86 7.34 20.30
C LEU A 92 11.61 6.79 19.10
N GLN A 93 12.17 5.60 19.26
CA GLN A 93 12.82 4.83 18.21
C GLN A 93 11.95 3.61 17.90
N LEU A 94 11.78 3.32 16.62
CA LEU A 94 11.02 2.17 16.17
C LEU A 94 11.92 1.24 15.35
N PRO A 95 12.10 -0.02 15.79
CA PRO A 95 12.86 -1.00 15.03
C PRO A 95 12.08 -1.43 13.78
N LEU A 96 12.77 -1.47 12.64
CA LEU A 96 12.26 -2.01 11.38
C LEU A 96 13.12 -3.18 10.95
N TYR A 97 12.48 -4.26 10.53
CA TYR A 97 13.11 -5.44 9.97
C TYR A 97 12.85 -5.52 8.46
N ASN A 98 13.91 -5.65 7.68
CA ASN A 98 13.81 -5.99 6.26
C ASN A 98 13.90 -7.50 6.16
N ILE A 99 12.83 -8.12 5.72
CA ILE A 99 12.73 -9.57 5.54
C ILE A 99 12.72 -9.84 4.05
N VAL A 100 13.68 -10.64 3.60
CA VAL A 100 13.76 -11.10 2.23
C VAL A 100 13.01 -12.42 2.12
N VAL A 101 12.07 -12.46 1.19
CA VAL A 101 11.31 -13.67 0.84
C VAL A 101 11.79 -14.15 -0.52
N ASN A 102 12.59 -15.21 -0.50
CA ASN A 102 13.15 -15.79 -1.71
C ASN A 102 12.33 -17.00 -2.17
N SER A 103 12.07 -17.06 -3.46
CA SER A 103 11.66 -18.26 -4.16
C SER A 103 12.61 -18.51 -5.34
N THR A 104 12.40 -19.60 -6.08
CA THR A 104 13.16 -19.87 -7.31
C THR A 104 13.00 -18.75 -8.35
N ASN A 105 11.84 -18.10 -8.39
CA ASN A 105 11.44 -17.23 -9.50
C ASN A 105 11.28 -15.75 -9.12
N PHE A 106 11.31 -15.40 -7.85
CA PHE A 106 11.12 -14.01 -7.41
C PHE A 106 11.85 -13.73 -6.10
N GLN A 107 12.01 -12.46 -5.81
CA GLN A 107 12.42 -11.94 -4.51
C GLN A 107 11.44 -10.86 -4.10
N ASP A 108 10.82 -11.02 -2.94
CA ASP A 108 9.98 -10.00 -2.34
C ASP A 108 10.65 -9.47 -1.07
N ILE A 109 10.29 -8.25 -0.71
CA ILE A 109 10.73 -7.59 0.52
C ILE A 109 9.50 -7.31 1.37
N ALA A 110 9.58 -7.71 2.63
CA ALA A 110 8.66 -7.28 3.65
C ALA A 110 9.38 -6.36 4.64
N ILE A 111 8.87 -5.15 4.83
CA ILE A 111 9.32 -4.24 5.88
C ILE A 111 8.36 -4.39 7.05
N VAL A 112 8.86 -4.83 8.20
CA VAL A 112 8.04 -5.14 9.38
C VAL A 112 8.43 -4.24 10.55
N SER A 113 7.43 -3.70 11.23
CA SER A 113 7.64 -3.02 12.51
C SER A 113 8.00 -4.05 13.58
N GLY A 114 9.10 -3.81 14.26
CA GLY A 114 9.57 -4.65 15.36
C GLY A 114 9.11 -4.19 16.73
N ASP A 115 8.17 -3.27 16.84
CA ASP A 115 7.62 -2.80 18.10
C ASP A 115 6.32 -3.54 18.42
N SER A 116 6.24 -4.16 19.60
CA SER A 116 5.09 -4.95 20.02
C SER A 116 3.79 -4.15 20.15
N ARG A 117 3.86 -2.81 20.17
CA ARG A 117 2.66 -1.95 20.10
C ARG A 117 2.07 -1.86 18.71
N MET A 118 2.90 -2.09 17.69
CA MET A 118 2.53 -1.99 16.28
C MET A 118 3.15 -3.14 15.47
N PRO A 119 2.80 -4.41 15.77
CA PRO A 119 3.44 -5.61 15.23
C PRO A 119 2.86 -5.97 13.86
N PHE A 120 3.20 -5.22 12.82
CA PHE A 120 2.65 -5.43 11.49
C PHE A 120 3.60 -5.04 10.36
N ILE A 121 3.26 -5.47 9.17
CA ILE A 121 3.97 -5.14 7.94
C ILE A 121 3.78 -3.65 7.64
N LEU A 122 4.86 -2.97 7.30
CA LEU A 122 4.84 -1.59 6.82
C LEU A 122 4.73 -1.51 5.31
N ALA A 123 5.43 -2.41 4.62
CA ALA A 123 5.37 -2.56 3.18
C ALA A 123 5.67 -4.00 2.78
N TYR A 124 5.03 -4.47 1.70
CA TYR A 124 5.31 -5.74 1.05
C TYR A 124 5.30 -5.55 -0.45
N TYR A 125 6.43 -5.73 -1.11
CA TYR A 125 6.59 -5.49 -2.54
C TYR A 125 7.64 -6.41 -3.17
N SER A 126 7.56 -6.57 -4.48
CA SER A 126 8.54 -7.34 -5.25
C SER A 126 9.75 -6.48 -5.63
N ILE A 127 10.92 -7.11 -5.78
CA ILE A 127 12.14 -6.50 -6.33
C ILE A 127 12.62 -7.32 -7.52
N ASP A 128 12.95 -6.62 -8.60
CA ASP A 128 13.73 -7.22 -9.70
C ASP A 128 15.20 -7.30 -9.28
N LYS A 129 15.72 -8.52 -9.20
CA LYS A 129 17.12 -8.77 -8.81
C LYS A 129 18.15 -8.05 -9.70
N LYS A 130 17.80 -7.74 -10.95
CA LYS A 130 18.68 -7.01 -11.87
C LYS A 130 18.72 -5.51 -11.60
N LYS A 131 17.66 -4.95 -10.99
CA LYS A 131 17.55 -3.53 -10.68
C LYS A 131 18.00 -3.18 -9.27
N SER A 132 18.14 -4.17 -8.38
CA SER A 132 18.46 -3.97 -6.97
C SER A 132 19.77 -3.22 -6.70
N ASP A 133 20.74 -3.32 -7.62
CA ASP A 133 22.05 -2.68 -7.46
C ASP A 133 22.11 -1.24 -8.00
N ILE A 134 21.10 -0.83 -8.76
CA ILE A 134 21.17 0.41 -9.56
C ILE A 134 20.28 1.52 -8.98
N ASP A 135 19.12 1.15 -8.47
CA ASP A 135 18.14 2.06 -7.88
C ASP A 135 17.86 1.65 -6.43
N GLN A 136 18.83 1.84 -5.54
CA GLN A 136 18.53 1.89 -4.11
C GLN A 136 17.62 3.10 -3.92
N PRO A 137 16.34 2.91 -3.69
CA PRO A 137 15.48 4.06 -3.51
C PRO A 137 15.58 4.54 -2.07
N ASP A 138 16.42 5.51 -1.85
CA ASP A 138 16.01 6.60 -0.93
C ASP A 138 14.66 7.19 -1.39
N ASN A 139 14.09 6.62 -2.42
CA ASN A 139 13.03 7.11 -3.29
C ASN A 139 11.75 6.28 -3.24
N ASP A 140 11.65 5.25 -2.42
CA ASP A 140 10.36 4.59 -2.21
C ASP A 140 9.42 5.54 -1.47
N MET A 141 8.73 6.34 -2.28
CA MET A 141 7.83 7.38 -1.82
C MET A 141 6.75 6.82 -0.90
N MET A 142 6.18 5.66 -1.28
CA MET A 142 5.14 5.01 -0.49
C MET A 142 5.68 4.45 0.82
N LEU A 143 6.87 3.86 0.83
CA LEU A 143 7.51 3.40 2.06
C LEU A 143 7.80 4.57 3.01
N ASN A 144 8.24 5.70 2.46
CA ASN A 144 8.48 6.89 3.25
C ASN A 144 7.19 7.46 3.85
N ILE A 145 6.09 7.50 3.09
CA ILE A 145 4.77 7.87 3.61
C ILE A 145 4.35 6.89 4.73
N SER A 146 4.52 5.59 4.52
CA SER A 146 4.18 4.57 5.51
C SER A 146 5.01 4.70 6.80
N LYS A 147 6.31 5.02 6.71
CA LYS A 147 7.16 5.28 7.87
C LYS A 147 6.68 6.49 8.68
N GLU A 148 6.31 7.57 7.99
CA GLU A 148 5.77 8.77 8.64
C GLU A 148 4.45 8.48 9.37
N MET A 149 3.55 7.75 8.72
CA MET A 149 2.28 7.35 9.34
C MET A 149 2.49 6.48 10.55
N LEU A 150 3.36 5.48 10.46
CA LEU A 150 3.70 4.59 11.56
C LEU A 150 4.24 5.36 12.77
N LEU A 151 5.16 6.30 12.54
CA LEU A 151 5.72 7.14 13.61
C LEU A 151 4.66 8.04 14.25
N ASN A 152 3.75 8.61 13.46
CA ASN A 152 2.65 9.43 13.97
C ASN A 152 1.67 8.59 14.81
N ASP A 153 1.31 7.41 14.32
CA ASP A 153 0.42 6.49 15.03
C ASP A 153 1.06 6.02 16.35
N LEU A 154 2.33 5.65 16.33
CA LEU A 154 3.07 5.26 17.53
C LEU A 154 3.16 6.41 18.54
N ASN A 155 3.46 7.63 18.09
CA ASN A 155 3.49 8.79 18.97
C ASN A 155 2.12 9.06 19.61
N SER A 156 1.03 8.87 18.86
CA SER A 156 -0.33 8.99 19.36
C SER A 156 -0.65 7.95 20.42
N ILE A 157 -0.24 6.69 20.19
CA ILE A 157 -0.38 5.59 21.17
C ILE A 157 0.38 5.93 22.46
N VAL A 158 1.62 6.39 22.36
CA VAL A 158 2.42 6.78 23.54
C VAL A 158 1.76 7.92 24.31
N ARG A 159 1.26 8.94 23.63
CA ARG A 159 0.55 10.06 24.28
C ARG A 159 -0.75 9.62 24.97
N ILE A 160 -1.50 8.74 24.35
CA ILE A 160 -2.72 8.16 24.94
C ILE A 160 -2.34 7.37 26.20
N TYR A 161 -1.32 6.52 26.11
CA TYR A 161 -0.83 5.76 27.26
C TYR A 161 -0.44 6.69 28.42
N ASP A 162 0.45 7.66 28.18
CA ASP A 162 0.95 8.59 29.21
C ASP A 162 -0.18 9.37 29.88
N SER A 163 -1.25 9.70 29.13
CA SER A 163 -2.34 10.53 29.64
C SER A 163 -3.46 9.76 30.35
N LEU A 164 -3.72 8.54 29.94
CA LEU A 164 -4.93 7.80 30.33
C LEU A 164 -4.68 6.50 31.11
N CYS A 165 -3.51 5.86 30.97
CA CYS A 165 -3.26 4.53 31.53
C CYS A 165 -3.61 4.44 33.03
N ASP A 166 -3.11 5.37 33.82
CA ASP A 166 -3.32 5.39 35.26
C ASP A 166 -4.80 5.57 35.65
N LYS A 167 -5.49 6.46 34.98
CA LYS A 167 -6.93 6.72 35.16
C LYS A 167 -7.76 5.52 34.75
N THR A 168 -7.44 4.91 33.60
CA THR A 168 -8.13 3.74 33.08
C THR A 168 -7.97 2.55 34.04
N LYS A 169 -6.77 2.31 34.54
CA LYS A 169 -6.52 1.27 35.52
C LYS A 169 -7.29 1.51 36.81
N SER A 170 -7.38 2.74 37.30
CA SER A 170 -8.20 3.06 38.48
C SER A 170 -9.67 2.74 38.22
N LYS A 171 -10.22 3.15 37.07
CA LYS A 171 -11.59 2.84 36.65
C LYS A 171 -11.87 1.33 36.58
N ILE A 172 -10.93 0.55 36.02
CA ILE A 172 -11.03 -0.92 35.96
C ILE A 172 -10.97 -1.52 37.37
N SER A 173 -10.02 -1.07 38.18
CA SER A 173 -9.85 -1.54 39.58
C SER A 173 -11.13 -1.39 40.39
N GLU A 174 -11.76 -0.21 40.34
CA GLU A 174 -13.01 0.06 41.02
C GLU A 174 -14.17 -0.81 40.50
N LYS A 175 -14.31 -0.93 39.18
CA LYS A 175 -15.46 -1.62 38.58
C LYS A 175 -15.36 -3.12 38.67
N LEU A 176 -14.17 -3.69 38.51
CA LEU A 176 -13.96 -5.14 38.46
C LEU A 176 -13.41 -5.72 39.74
N ASN A 177 -13.14 -4.88 40.74
CA ASN A 177 -12.53 -5.25 42.03
C ASN A 177 -11.20 -6.02 41.88
N ILE A 178 -10.33 -5.51 41.00
CA ILE A 178 -9.00 -6.05 40.73
C ILE A 178 -7.96 -5.02 41.16
N GLU A 179 -6.91 -5.45 41.86
CA GLU A 179 -5.82 -4.55 42.22
C GLU A 179 -5.18 -3.91 41.00
N LYS A 180 -4.99 -2.59 41.04
CA LYS A 180 -4.52 -1.78 39.90
C LYS A 180 -3.22 -2.28 39.24
N ASN A 181 -2.29 -2.78 40.05
CA ASN A 181 -1.00 -3.34 39.64
C ASN A 181 -1.10 -4.75 39.02
N LYS A 182 -2.24 -5.42 39.19
CA LYS A 182 -2.52 -6.75 38.62
C LYS A 182 -3.35 -6.70 37.35
N ILE A 183 -3.75 -5.51 36.89
CA ILE A 183 -4.56 -5.39 35.69
C ILE A 183 -3.67 -5.66 34.45
N ARG A 184 -4.00 -6.73 33.75
CA ARG A 184 -3.40 -7.09 32.44
C ARG A 184 -4.54 -7.25 31.43
N LEU A 185 -4.36 -6.72 30.23
CA LEU A 185 -5.39 -6.79 29.19
C LEU A 185 -5.84 -8.24 28.93
N ALA A 186 -4.89 -9.18 28.86
CA ALA A 186 -5.20 -10.59 28.63
C ALA A 186 -6.21 -11.18 29.63
N ASP A 187 -6.17 -10.73 30.91
CA ASP A 187 -6.99 -11.27 31.99
C ASP A 187 -8.41 -10.66 32.02
N ILE A 188 -8.60 -9.51 31.36
CA ILE A 188 -9.85 -8.73 31.38
C ILE A 188 -10.49 -8.49 30.05
N SER A 189 -9.87 -8.90 28.93
CA SER A 189 -10.32 -8.61 27.57
C SER A 189 -11.77 -9.01 27.32
N SER A 190 -12.20 -10.19 27.80
CA SER A 190 -13.59 -10.68 27.68
C SER A 190 -14.63 -9.87 28.48
N ARG A 191 -14.17 -8.97 29.38
CA ARG A 191 -14.99 -8.14 30.26
C ARG A 191 -15.04 -6.68 29.80
N ILE A 192 -14.32 -6.32 28.73
CA ILE A 192 -14.25 -4.97 28.17
C ILE A 192 -15.28 -4.80 27.06
N LEU A 193 -16.09 -3.75 27.18
CA LEU A 193 -16.97 -3.27 26.13
C LEU A 193 -16.43 -1.92 25.62
N ILE A 194 -16.12 -1.82 24.36
CA ILE A 194 -15.61 -0.57 23.77
C ILE A 194 -16.81 0.31 23.41
N LYS A 195 -16.88 1.48 24.05
CA LYS A 195 -17.94 2.46 23.87
C LYS A 195 -17.53 3.54 22.86
N ASP A 196 -17.35 3.23 21.63
CA ASP A 196 -17.17 4.32 20.67
C ASP A 196 -17.83 4.01 19.33
N THR A 197 -18.92 4.73 19.08
CA THR A 197 -19.84 4.46 17.99
C THR A 197 -19.60 5.37 16.78
N LYS A 198 -18.67 6.30 16.82
CA LYS A 198 -18.42 7.23 15.71
C LYS A 198 -17.39 6.73 14.69
N ASN A 199 -16.57 5.76 15.06
CA ASN A 199 -15.69 5.09 14.14
C ASN A 199 -16.20 3.67 13.93
N THR A 200 -16.60 3.32 12.73
CA THR A 200 -17.05 1.99 12.28
C THR A 200 -16.08 0.84 12.57
N ARG A 201 -14.98 1.10 13.26
CA ARG A 201 -13.96 0.16 13.72
C ARG A 201 -14.29 -0.49 15.06
N ALA A 202 -15.05 0.18 15.94
CA ALA A 202 -15.37 -0.31 17.29
C ALA A 202 -16.43 -1.42 17.32
N ASN A 203 -17.12 -1.67 16.22
CA ASN A 203 -18.14 -2.71 16.12
C ASN A 203 -17.61 -4.04 15.59
N MET A 204 -16.31 -4.15 15.33
CA MET A 204 -15.74 -5.46 15.05
C MET A 204 -15.53 -6.20 16.36
N ILE A 205 -16.33 -7.21 16.55
CA ILE A 205 -16.21 -8.18 17.63
C ILE A 205 -14.82 -8.77 17.58
N ILE A 206 -14.11 -8.66 18.67
CA ILE A 206 -12.79 -9.23 18.90
C ILE A 206 -12.92 -10.74 18.83
N ASP A 207 -12.71 -11.33 17.66
CA ASP A 207 -12.55 -12.76 17.51
C ASP A 207 -11.11 -13.13 17.86
N SER A 208 -10.92 -13.73 19.02
CA SER A 208 -9.61 -14.19 19.50
C SER A 208 -8.98 -15.30 18.63
N SER A 209 -9.71 -15.79 17.62
CA SER A 209 -9.22 -16.78 16.68
C SER A 209 -8.44 -16.19 15.51
N THR A 210 -8.46 -14.85 15.34
CA THR A 210 -7.79 -14.21 14.19
C THR A 210 -6.29 -14.08 14.46
N ILE A 211 -5.49 -14.66 13.58
CA ILE A 211 -4.03 -14.65 13.68
C ILE A 211 -3.50 -13.28 13.20
N PRO A 212 -2.56 -12.63 13.92
CA PRO A 212 -1.93 -11.40 13.48
C PRO A 212 -1.37 -11.48 12.08
N GLY A 213 -1.54 -10.40 11.31
CA GLY A 213 -1.10 -10.37 9.91
C GLY A 213 -2.10 -10.97 8.91
N THR A 214 -3.28 -11.42 9.36
CA THR A 214 -4.30 -11.98 8.45
C THR A 214 -5.03 -10.90 7.67
N VAL A 215 -5.12 -11.08 6.35
CA VAL A 215 -5.94 -10.21 5.48
C VAL A 215 -7.41 -10.55 5.68
N ILE A 216 -8.19 -9.57 6.15
CA ILE A 216 -9.61 -9.72 6.46
C ILE A 216 -10.54 -9.05 5.44
N GLY A 217 -10.00 -8.22 4.54
CA GLY A 217 -10.75 -7.54 3.50
C GLY A 217 -9.86 -7.09 2.36
N ARG A 218 -10.44 -6.99 1.15
CA ARG A 218 -9.69 -6.63 -0.06
C ARG A 218 -10.55 -5.86 -1.07
N PHE A 219 -9.95 -4.84 -1.68
CA PHE A 219 -10.40 -4.15 -2.89
C PHE A 219 -9.22 -4.10 -3.87
N GLY A 220 -9.36 -4.64 -5.08
CA GLY A 220 -8.26 -4.71 -6.05
C GLY A 220 -7.09 -5.63 -5.64
N PRO A 221 -5.88 -5.44 -6.19
CA PRO A 221 -5.54 -4.44 -7.21
C PRO A 221 -6.28 -4.69 -8.53
N TRP A 222 -6.63 -3.59 -9.25
CA TRP A 222 -7.37 -3.69 -10.51
C TRP A 222 -6.49 -3.52 -11.73
N CYS A 223 -5.34 -2.84 -11.58
CA CYS A 223 -4.40 -2.66 -12.67
C CYS A 223 -3.49 -3.89 -12.76
N GLU A 224 -3.72 -4.71 -13.79
CA GLU A 224 -2.97 -5.96 -13.99
C GLU A 224 -1.56 -5.72 -14.55
N VAL A 225 -1.32 -4.54 -15.16
CA VAL A 225 -0.03 -4.23 -15.79
C VAL A 225 0.91 -3.53 -14.82
N LYS A 226 2.19 -3.86 -14.91
CA LYS A 226 3.28 -3.30 -14.11
C LYS A 226 4.32 -2.73 -15.06
N TRP A 227 3.97 -1.59 -15.69
CA TRP A 227 4.80 -0.95 -16.69
C TRP A 227 5.89 -0.07 -16.08
N ASP A 228 6.92 0.26 -16.88
CA ASP A 228 8.14 0.89 -16.44
C ASP A 228 8.45 2.17 -17.25
N VAL A 229 9.41 2.92 -16.77
CA VAL A 229 9.93 4.14 -17.42
C VAL A 229 11.02 3.83 -18.45
N GLY A 230 11.63 2.64 -18.40
CA GLY A 230 12.75 2.19 -19.25
C GLY A 230 12.32 1.36 -20.45
N MET A 231 13.28 0.56 -20.99
CA MET A 231 13.01 -0.34 -22.12
C MET A 231 12.03 -1.46 -21.73
N PRO A 232 11.10 -1.84 -22.64
CA PRO A 232 10.89 -1.33 -23.98
C PRO A 232 9.98 -0.08 -24.07
N TYR A 233 9.46 0.43 -22.95
CA TYR A 233 8.47 1.49 -22.92
C TYR A 233 9.00 2.81 -23.50
N ASN A 234 10.29 3.10 -23.33
CA ASN A 234 10.95 4.29 -23.90
C ASN A 234 11.59 4.07 -25.29
N ARG A 235 11.33 2.93 -25.92
CA ARG A 235 11.96 2.50 -27.19
C ARG A 235 11.84 3.53 -28.31
N THR A 236 10.76 4.27 -28.38
CA THR A 236 10.50 5.30 -29.41
C THR A 236 10.89 6.72 -28.98
N MET A 237 11.45 6.88 -27.77
CA MET A 237 11.94 8.16 -27.29
C MET A 237 13.28 8.53 -27.96
N PRO A 238 13.60 9.83 -28.09
CA PRO A 238 14.89 10.28 -28.62
C PRO A 238 16.10 9.77 -27.84
N GLN A 239 17.19 9.43 -28.53
CA GLN A 239 18.50 9.06 -27.96
C GLN A 239 19.36 10.32 -27.76
N GLU A 240 18.99 11.16 -26.81
CA GLU A 240 19.63 12.45 -26.55
C GLU A 240 20.27 12.54 -25.15
N CYS A 241 20.35 11.41 -24.44
CA CYS A 241 20.92 11.35 -23.09
C CYS A 241 22.20 10.51 -23.06
N PRO A 242 23.33 11.02 -23.58
CA PRO A 242 24.59 10.30 -23.55
C PRO A 242 24.97 9.99 -22.11
N ASN A 243 25.51 8.79 -21.88
CA ASN A 243 25.85 8.24 -20.57
C ASN A 243 24.67 7.73 -19.72
N ASN A 244 23.47 7.75 -20.24
CA ASN A 244 22.32 7.11 -19.60
C ASN A 244 22.09 5.70 -20.18
N TRP A 245 23.07 4.81 -19.95
CA TRP A 245 23.07 3.45 -20.46
C TRP A 245 21.91 2.60 -19.94
N LEU A 246 21.35 2.95 -18.78
CA LEU A 246 20.18 2.27 -18.19
C LEU A 246 18.96 2.35 -19.09
N TRP A 247 18.82 3.42 -19.86
CA TRP A 247 17.68 3.66 -20.73
C TRP A 247 18.09 3.78 -22.20
N ASP A 248 19.14 3.04 -22.60
CA ASP A 248 19.65 3.04 -23.97
C ASP A 248 19.96 4.45 -24.50
N ASN A 249 20.52 5.31 -23.64
CA ASN A 249 20.80 6.72 -23.93
C ASN A 249 19.55 7.53 -24.35
N ARG A 250 18.35 7.03 -24.07
CA ARG A 250 17.07 7.70 -24.37
C ARG A 250 16.57 8.47 -23.17
N TYR A 251 15.61 9.35 -23.42
CA TYR A 251 14.79 9.85 -22.32
C TYR A 251 14.03 8.68 -21.67
N ALA A 252 14.01 8.65 -20.36
CA ALA A 252 13.07 7.80 -19.62
C ALA A 252 11.64 8.27 -19.83
N ILE A 253 10.67 7.37 -19.83
CA ILE A 253 9.26 7.76 -19.78
C ILE A 253 8.99 8.48 -18.45
N SER A 254 8.23 9.57 -18.50
CA SER A 254 7.80 10.23 -17.26
C SER A 254 6.91 9.33 -16.43
N SER A 255 7.14 9.27 -15.11
CA SER A 255 6.32 8.48 -14.20
C SER A 255 4.82 8.82 -14.26
N VAL A 256 4.46 10.08 -14.54
CA VAL A 256 3.05 10.45 -14.77
C VAL A 256 2.48 9.77 -16.01
N VAL A 257 3.26 9.64 -17.08
CA VAL A 257 2.83 8.95 -18.31
C VAL A 257 2.59 7.47 -18.03
N VAL A 258 3.48 6.84 -17.26
CA VAL A 258 3.31 5.43 -16.84
C VAL A 258 2.04 5.27 -16.02
N ALA A 259 1.82 6.11 -15.01
CA ALA A 259 0.63 6.04 -14.16
C ALA A 259 -0.68 6.24 -14.96
N VAL A 260 -0.68 7.18 -15.91
CA VAL A 260 -1.81 7.41 -16.84
C VAL A 260 -2.03 6.21 -17.76
N ALA A 261 -0.96 5.66 -18.34
CA ALA A 261 -1.05 4.50 -19.24
C ALA A 261 -1.59 3.26 -18.50
N GLN A 262 -1.16 3.04 -17.27
CA GLN A 262 -1.67 1.96 -16.41
C GLN A 262 -3.15 2.15 -16.07
N ALA A 263 -3.58 3.38 -15.75
CA ALA A 263 -5.00 3.68 -15.55
C ALA A 263 -5.80 3.46 -16.85
N MET A 264 -5.27 3.84 -18.02
CA MET A 264 -5.91 3.58 -19.29
C MET A 264 -5.98 2.09 -19.62
N ALA A 265 -4.96 1.29 -19.26
CA ALA A 265 -4.98 -0.16 -19.40
C ALA A 265 -6.09 -0.83 -18.55
N TYR A 266 -6.45 -0.23 -17.41
CA TYR A 266 -7.59 -0.66 -16.61
C TYR A 266 -8.93 -0.34 -17.31
N PHE A 267 -9.11 0.88 -17.81
CA PHE A 267 -10.37 1.30 -18.45
C PHE A 267 -10.52 0.85 -19.90
N GLN A 268 -9.44 0.54 -20.57
CA GLN A 268 -9.39 0.07 -21.97
C GLN A 268 -10.20 0.95 -22.93
N PRO A 269 -9.93 2.26 -23.02
CA PRO A 269 -10.68 3.12 -23.93
C PRO A 269 -10.41 2.73 -25.38
N ASN A 270 -11.39 2.91 -26.26
CA ASN A 270 -11.17 2.78 -27.70
C ASN A 270 -10.29 3.94 -28.18
N MET A 271 -9.08 3.64 -28.63
CA MET A 271 -8.13 4.66 -29.09
C MET A 271 -7.20 4.14 -30.18
N SER A 272 -6.72 5.07 -31.00
CA SER A 272 -5.67 4.82 -32.00
C SER A 272 -4.48 5.72 -31.72
N VAL A 273 -3.28 5.16 -31.88
CA VAL A 273 -2.01 5.85 -31.71
C VAL A 273 -1.23 5.70 -33.01
N TYR A 274 -0.85 6.82 -33.63
CA TYR A 274 -0.14 6.86 -34.93
C TYR A 274 -0.76 5.95 -36.00
N ASN A 275 -2.11 5.98 -36.11
CA ASN A 275 -2.92 5.17 -37.02
C ASN A 275 -2.97 3.65 -36.72
N GLU A 276 -2.48 3.19 -35.57
CA GLU A 276 -2.66 1.83 -35.08
C GLU A 276 -3.66 1.82 -33.91
N ASN A 277 -4.67 0.98 -33.99
CA ASN A 277 -5.60 0.78 -32.89
C ASN A 277 -4.88 0.07 -31.74
N ILE A 278 -5.06 0.57 -30.52
CA ILE A 278 -4.52 -0.07 -29.32
C ILE A 278 -5.32 -1.34 -29.02
N ASP A 279 -4.62 -2.45 -29.02
CA ASP A 279 -5.12 -3.75 -28.59
C ASP A 279 -4.75 -3.96 -27.11
N TRP A 280 -5.67 -3.57 -26.22
CA TRP A 280 -5.45 -3.66 -24.78
C TRP A 280 -5.27 -5.10 -24.31
N SER A 281 -6.00 -6.07 -24.88
CA SER A 281 -5.85 -7.47 -24.53
C SER A 281 -4.45 -7.98 -24.85
N TYR A 282 -3.92 -7.59 -26.00
CA TYR A 282 -2.57 -7.93 -26.41
C TYR A 282 -1.49 -7.27 -25.54
N LEU A 283 -1.69 -6.02 -25.13
CA LEU A 283 -0.76 -5.33 -24.23
C LEU A 283 -0.77 -5.89 -22.80
N LYS A 284 -1.91 -6.41 -22.36
CA LYS A 284 -2.12 -6.95 -21.01
C LYS A 284 -1.90 -8.46 -20.89
N GLU A 285 -1.48 -9.14 -21.93
CA GLU A 285 -1.25 -10.58 -21.93
C GLU A 285 -0.22 -10.99 -20.88
N ASN A 286 0.76 -10.10 -20.60
CA ASN A 286 1.70 -10.21 -19.51
C ASN A 286 1.64 -8.96 -18.63
N GLU A 287 1.94 -9.09 -17.35
CA GLU A 287 2.01 -7.95 -16.42
C GLU A 287 3.08 -6.94 -16.83
N GLU A 288 4.22 -7.42 -17.35
CA GLU A 288 5.34 -6.62 -17.87
C GLU A 288 5.61 -6.98 -19.33
N ILE A 289 6.18 -6.05 -20.06
CA ILE A 289 6.64 -6.25 -21.44
C ILE A 289 8.16 -6.16 -21.43
N HIS A 290 8.83 -7.20 -21.92
CA HIS A 290 10.28 -7.34 -21.83
C HIS A 290 10.97 -7.07 -23.17
N GLU A 291 12.02 -6.24 -23.16
CA GLU A 291 12.86 -5.96 -24.34
C GLU A 291 13.69 -7.19 -24.72
N ASP A 292 14.25 -7.90 -23.73
CA ASP A 292 15.09 -9.05 -23.91
C ASP A 292 14.61 -10.22 -23.04
N SER A 293 15.00 -11.44 -23.40
CA SER A 293 14.86 -12.60 -22.52
C SER A 293 15.91 -12.55 -21.42
N ASP A 294 15.54 -13.00 -20.21
CA ASP A 294 16.53 -13.12 -19.16
C ASP A 294 17.39 -14.39 -19.33
N TYR A 295 18.61 -14.33 -18.76
CA TYR A 295 19.56 -15.45 -18.84
C TYR A 295 19.06 -16.71 -18.14
N PHE A 296 18.20 -16.57 -17.14
CA PHE A 296 17.68 -17.67 -16.32
C PHE A 296 16.33 -18.23 -16.82
N GLY A 297 15.77 -17.68 -17.90
CA GLY A 297 14.48 -18.11 -18.48
C GLY A 297 13.26 -17.73 -17.63
N GLN A 298 13.39 -16.76 -16.76
CA GLN A 298 12.25 -16.27 -15.95
C GLN A 298 11.23 -15.51 -16.80
N TYR A 299 11.70 -14.85 -17.86
CA TYR A 299 10.87 -14.22 -18.86
C TYR A 299 11.50 -14.28 -20.24
N VAL A 300 10.67 -14.16 -21.25
CA VAL A 300 11.05 -14.22 -22.65
C VAL A 300 10.82 -12.86 -23.28
N GLN A 301 11.69 -12.48 -24.24
CA GLN A 301 11.51 -11.28 -25.05
C GLN A 301 10.11 -11.24 -25.66
N ASP A 302 9.41 -10.14 -25.48
CA ASP A 302 8.10 -9.95 -26.08
C ASP A 302 8.18 -9.69 -27.58
N PRO A 303 7.13 -10.03 -28.36
CA PRO A 303 7.09 -9.75 -29.78
C PRO A 303 7.34 -8.25 -30.09
N ILE A 304 8.09 -7.96 -31.13
CA ILE A 304 8.45 -6.59 -31.53
C ILE A 304 7.21 -5.68 -31.70
N ARG A 305 6.09 -6.23 -32.15
CA ARG A 305 4.84 -5.50 -32.28
C ARG A 305 4.33 -5.01 -30.92
N ARG A 306 4.37 -5.88 -29.88
CA ARG A 306 3.93 -5.52 -28.53
C ARG A 306 4.81 -4.44 -27.93
N ARG A 307 6.13 -4.60 -28.06
CA ARG A 307 7.12 -3.63 -27.59
C ARG A 307 6.95 -2.26 -28.27
N ASN A 308 6.74 -2.24 -29.59
CA ASN A 308 6.50 -1.01 -30.30
C ASN A 308 5.15 -0.38 -29.95
N MET A 309 4.09 -1.18 -29.79
CA MET A 309 2.75 -0.68 -29.45
C MET A 309 2.77 0.02 -28.09
N VAL A 310 3.39 -0.58 -27.06
CA VAL A 310 3.47 0.06 -25.75
C VAL A 310 4.35 1.30 -25.78
N ALA A 311 5.50 1.26 -26.47
CA ALA A 311 6.38 2.42 -26.59
C ALA A 311 5.71 3.60 -27.31
N ASN A 312 4.97 3.32 -28.38
CA ASN A 312 4.18 4.32 -29.10
C ASN A 312 3.06 4.89 -28.22
N LEU A 313 2.38 4.04 -27.44
CA LEU A 313 1.38 4.49 -26.49
C LEU A 313 1.98 5.46 -25.45
N MET A 314 3.11 5.11 -24.84
CA MET A 314 3.80 5.96 -23.87
C MET A 314 4.22 7.30 -24.48
N LYS A 315 4.85 7.28 -25.64
CA LYS A 315 5.25 8.49 -26.36
C LYS A 315 4.04 9.36 -26.67
N TYR A 316 2.98 8.78 -27.22
CA TYR A 316 1.75 9.50 -27.57
C TYR A 316 1.10 10.17 -26.35
N ILE A 317 0.97 9.47 -25.23
CA ILE A 317 0.44 10.05 -23.98
C ILE A 317 1.31 11.23 -23.55
N GLY A 318 2.64 11.09 -23.59
CA GLY A 318 3.57 12.18 -23.25
C GLY A 318 3.38 13.40 -24.12
N GLU A 319 3.27 13.22 -25.44
CA GLU A 319 3.04 14.29 -26.42
C GLU A 319 1.68 14.98 -26.18
N GLN A 320 0.61 14.21 -26.00
CA GLN A 320 -0.74 14.76 -25.81
C GLN A 320 -0.87 15.49 -24.46
N CYS A 321 -0.16 15.04 -23.44
CA CYS A 321 -0.10 15.71 -22.14
C CYS A 321 0.89 16.89 -22.11
N GLY A 322 1.64 17.13 -23.19
CA GLY A 322 2.63 18.20 -23.25
C GLY A 322 3.77 18.01 -22.24
N VAL A 323 4.23 16.78 -22.08
CA VAL A 323 5.37 16.46 -21.18
C VAL A 323 6.65 17.01 -21.78
N ILE A 324 7.41 17.75 -20.97
CA ILE A 324 8.73 18.28 -21.33
C ILE A 324 9.78 17.36 -20.70
N TYR A 325 10.54 16.67 -21.56
CA TYR A 325 11.57 15.71 -21.18
C TYR A 325 12.95 16.35 -21.13
N ASN A 326 13.79 15.85 -20.21
CA ASN A 326 15.25 16.07 -20.19
C ASN A 326 15.93 14.82 -19.62
N CYS A 327 17.26 14.78 -19.66
CA CYS A 327 18.01 13.59 -19.22
C CYS A 327 17.90 13.29 -17.71
N ASN A 328 17.48 14.25 -16.92
CA ASN A 328 17.35 14.10 -15.47
C ASN A 328 15.90 13.95 -14.99
N GLY A 329 14.94 13.87 -15.92
CA GLY A 329 13.53 13.76 -15.56
C GLY A 329 12.58 14.41 -16.57
N ALA A 330 11.38 14.69 -16.12
CA ALA A 330 10.34 15.30 -16.94
C ALA A 330 9.44 16.22 -16.09
N SER A 331 8.81 17.17 -16.76
CA SER A 331 7.80 18.03 -16.16
C SER A 331 6.50 18.02 -16.94
N VAL A 332 5.37 18.20 -16.26
CA VAL A 332 4.04 18.20 -16.86
C VAL A 332 3.12 19.20 -16.15
N ASN A 333 2.25 19.84 -16.92
CA ASN A 333 1.07 20.48 -16.34
C ASN A 333 -0.06 19.46 -16.24
N PHE A 334 -0.43 19.07 -15.04
CA PHE A 334 -1.43 18.00 -14.82
C PHE A 334 -2.82 18.33 -15.41
N SER A 335 -3.15 19.60 -15.61
CA SER A 335 -4.39 19.97 -16.31
C SER A 335 -4.46 19.38 -17.74
N ASN A 336 -3.31 19.21 -18.39
CA ASN A 336 -3.26 18.56 -19.71
C ASN A 336 -3.58 17.07 -19.59
N VAL A 337 -3.16 16.41 -18.50
CA VAL A 337 -3.49 15.01 -18.21
C VAL A 337 -5.00 14.84 -18.03
N ILE A 338 -5.63 15.76 -17.27
CA ILE A 338 -7.09 15.76 -17.08
C ILE A 338 -7.80 15.89 -18.42
N ASN A 339 -7.38 16.84 -19.26
CA ASN A 339 -7.96 17.05 -20.58
C ASN A 339 -7.76 15.84 -21.49
N PHE A 340 -6.56 15.26 -21.47
CA PHE A 340 -6.24 14.07 -22.26
C PHE A 340 -7.15 12.89 -21.88
N LEU A 341 -7.28 12.56 -20.61
CA LEU A 341 -8.16 11.49 -20.14
C LEU A 341 -9.62 11.74 -20.50
N SER A 342 -10.08 12.99 -20.38
CA SER A 342 -11.44 13.39 -20.75
C SER A 342 -11.76 13.14 -22.22
N ASN A 343 -10.80 13.30 -23.15
CA ASN A 343 -10.98 12.99 -24.56
C ASN A 343 -11.28 11.51 -24.83
N TYR A 344 -10.94 10.64 -23.88
CA TYR A 344 -11.22 9.20 -23.94
C TYR A 344 -12.36 8.76 -23.02
N GLY A 345 -13.15 9.71 -22.51
CA GLY A 345 -14.30 9.45 -21.64
C GLY A 345 -13.89 9.00 -20.23
N ILE A 346 -12.66 9.29 -19.82
CA ILE A 346 -12.16 9.02 -18.47
C ILE A 346 -12.08 10.34 -17.70
N SER A 347 -12.78 10.44 -16.59
CA SER A 347 -12.74 11.61 -15.72
C SER A 347 -11.82 11.35 -14.53
N ILE A 348 -11.17 12.40 -14.05
CA ILE A 348 -10.31 12.42 -12.87
C ILE A 348 -10.53 13.74 -12.14
N ASP A 349 -10.59 13.71 -10.82
CA ASP A 349 -10.74 14.94 -10.03
C ASP A 349 -9.43 15.74 -10.01
N GLY A 350 -9.53 17.05 -9.79
CA GLY A 350 -8.37 17.93 -9.66
C GLY A 350 -7.53 17.63 -8.42
N LYS A 351 -6.39 18.33 -8.30
CA LYS A 351 -5.46 18.19 -7.19
C LYS A 351 -6.14 18.31 -5.82
N GLN A 352 -5.91 17.34 -4.95
CA GLN A 352 -6.33 17.34 -3.57
C GLN A 352 -5.13 17.09 -2.65
N ASN A 353 -5.23 17.60 -1.43
CA ASN A 353 -4.26 17.23 -0.39
C ASN A 353 -4.41 15.75 -0.07
N PHE A 354 -3.30 15.13 0.31
CA PHE A 354 -3.30 13.75 0.75
C PHE A 354 -4.22 13.56 1.97
N ASP A 355 -5.16 12.64 1.86
CA ASP A 355 -6.16 12.33 2.88
C ASP A 355 -6.49 10.83 2.80
N VAL A 356 -6.07 10.07 3.81
CA VAL A 356 -6.25 8.61 3.86
C VAL A 356 -7.72 8.22 3.83
N SER A 357 -8.59 8.94 4.53
CA SER A 357 -10.01 8.62 4.60
C SER A 357 -10.69 8.78 3.24
N LYS A 358 -10.36 9.86 2.53
CA LYS A 358 -10.84 10.05 1.15
C LYS A 358 -10.25 9.04 0.19
N MET A 359 -8.93 8.79 0.29
CA MET A 359 -8.24 7.80 -0.54
C MET A 359 -8.87 6.43 -0.42
N THR A 360 -9.07 5.95 0.81
CA THR A 360 -9.69 4.62 1.03
C THR A 360 -11.12 4.57 0.51
N LYS A 361 -11.89 5.66 0.63
CA LYS A 361 -13.24 5.72 0.08
C LYS A 361 -13.26 5.63 -1.45
N TYR A 362 -12.38 6.37 -2.15
CA TYR A 362 -12.29 6.27 -3.61
C TYR A 362 -11.94 4.84 -4.06
N ILE A 363 -11.06 4.18 -3.33
CA ILE A 363 -10.73 2.77 -3.62
C ILE A 363 -11.93 1.84 -3.35
N GLU A 364 -12.67 2.05 -2.27
CA GLU A 364 -13.92 1.31 -2.00
C GLU A 364 -14.98 1.53 -3.11
N ASP A 365 -14.99 2.72 -3.72
CA ASP A 365 -15.85 3.07 -4.87
C ASP A 365 -15.28 2.58 -6.23
N LEU A 366 -14.24 1.73 -6.23
CA LEU A 366 -13.56 1.15 -7.40
C LEU A 366 -12.86 2.19 -8.31
N ASN A 367 -12.47 3.32 -7.77
CA ASN A 367 -11.85 4.41 -8.50
C ASN A 367 -10.35 4.51 -8.16
N PRO A 368 -9.44 4.21 -9.09
CA PRO A 368 -8.01 4.41 -8.91
C PRO A 368 -7.64 5.88 -8.67
N ILE A 369 -6.43 6.09 -8.17
CA ILE A 369 -5.93 7.41 -7.77
C ILE A 369 -4.52 7.58 -8.32
N ILE A 370 -4.24 8.70 -9.00
CA ILE A 370 -2.87 9.09 -9.31
C ILE A 370 -2.32 9.91 -8.15
N MET A 371 -1.19 9.49 -7.63
CA MET A 371 -0.47 10.15 -6.54
C MET A 371 0.76 10.88 -7.06
N TYR A 372 1.14 11.93 -6.34
CA TYR A 372 2.40 12.62 -6.52
C TYR A 372 3.03 12.94 -5.18
N GLY A 373 4.36 12.83 -5.11
CA GLY A 373 5.16 13.24 -3.96
C GLY A 373 6.58 13.60 -4.36
N GLN A 374 7.31 14.23 -3.44
CA GLN A 374 8.72 14.56 -3.58
C GLN A 374 9.50 14.07 -2.37
N THR A 375 10.73 13.61 -2.57
CA THR A 375 11.67 13.38 -1.45
C THR A 375 12.39 14.66 -1.07
N SER A 376 13.10 14.64 0.07
CA SER A 376 13.91 15.78 0.49
C SER A 376 15.13 16.04 -0.41
N THR A 377 15.60 15.00 -1.11
CA THR A 377 16.85 14.99 -1.86
C THR A 377 16.68 14.91 -3.35
N ASN A 378 15.55 14.38 -3.84
CA ASN A 378 15.32 14.09 -5.25
C ASN A 378 14.02 14.70 -5.77
N GLY A 379 13.84 14.61 -7.09
CA GLY A 379 12.68 15.12 -7.79
C GLY A 379 11.36 14.48 -7.37
N GLY A 380 10.29 14.89 -8.01
CA GLY A 380 8.96 14.32 -7.79
C GLY A 380 8.77 13.00 -8.52
N HIS A 381 7.91 12.15 -7.98
CA HIS A 381 7.49 10.90 -8.58
C HIS A 381 5.96 10.80 -8.59
N TRP A 382 5.44 10.13 -9.63
CA TRP A 382 4.02 9.86 -9.81
C TRP A 382 3.78 8.35 -9.79
N TRP A 383 2.70 7.91 -9.15
CA TRP A 383 2.33 6.50 -9.11
C TRP A 383 0.83 6.31 -9.07
N LEU A 384 0.36 5.09 -9.30
CA LEU A 384 -1.05 4.73 -9.27
C LEU A 384 -1.37 3.97 -7.97
N ILE A 385 -2.44 4.34 -7.30
CA ILE A 385 -3.08 3.53 -6.26
C ILE A 385 -4.31 2.86 -6.87
N ASP A 386 -4.35 1.54 -6.86
CA ASP A 386 -5.37 0.75 -7.54
C ASP A 386 -5.95 -0.40 -6.69
N GLY A 387 -5.68 -0.38 -5.40
CA GLY A 387 -6.21 -1.41 -4.51
C GLY A 387 -5.99 -1.09 -3.04
N MET A 388 -6.62 -1.88 -2.19
CA MET A 388 -6.49 -1.80 -0.74
C MET A 388 -6.74 -3.16 -0.11
N ILE A 389 -6.04 -3.45 0.97
CA ILE A 389 -6.35 -4.56 1.87
C ILE A 389 -6.49 -4.07 3.30
N ALA A 390 -7.27 -4.81 4.08
CA ALA A 390 -7.37 -4.65 5.52
C ALA A 390 -6.74 -5.87 6.19
N VAL A 391 -5.87 -5.64 7.17
CA VAL A 391 -5.12 -6.69 7.87
C VAL A 391 -5.36 -6.55 9.36
N MET A 392 -5.61 -7.67 10.03
CA MET A 392 -5.76 -7.73 11.49
C MET A 392 -4.39 -7.72 12.16
N SER A 393 -4.20 -6.90 13.19
CA SER A 393 -3.01 -6.88 14.05
C SER A 393 -3.23 -7.66 15.36
N ASP A 394 -2.15 -7.90 16.13
CA ASP A 394 -2.20 -8.56 17.45
C ASP A 394 -3.18 -7.90 18.41
N ASN A 395 -3.26 -6.57 18.36
CA ASN A 395 -4.18 -5.81 19.20
C ASN A 395 -5.59 -5.75 18.60
N GLN A 396 -5.87 -6.59 17.61
CA GLN A 396 -7.13 -6.67 16.87
C GLN A 396 -7.54 -5.33 16.20
N VAL A 397 -6.56 -4.50 15.95
CA VAL A 397 -6.71 -3.26 15.19
C VAL A 397 -6.65 -3.61 13.71
N ILE A 398 -7.59 -3.06 12.95
CA ILE A 398 -7.56 -3.22 11.49
C ILE A 398 -6.64 -2.16 10.91
N ASN A 399 -5.55 -2.63 10.32
CA ASN A 399 -4.64 -1.79 9.57
C ASN A 399 -5.02 -1.80 8.10
N LYS A 400 -4.98 -0.64 7.46
CA LYS A 400 -5.23 -0.50 6.02
C LYS A 400 -3.92 -0.35 5.25
N TYR A 401 -3.86 -1.04 4.13
CA TYR A 401 -2.75 -1.00 3.18
C TYR A 401 -3.29 -0.68 1.81
N VAL A 402 -2.68 0.23 1.11
CA VAL A 402 -3.00 0.47 -0.29
C VAL A 402 -2.02 -0.27 -1.18
N HIS A 403 -2.53 -0.76 -2.30
CA HIS A 403 -1.68 -1.25 -3.38
C HIS A 403 -1.22 -0.07 -4.22
N ALA A 404 0.09 0.12 -4.30
CA ALA A 404 0.73 1.15 -5.11
C ALA A 404 1.48 0.51 -6.28
N ASN A 405 1.13 0.91 -7.49
CA ASN A 405 1.87 0.58 -8.69
C ASN A 405 2.80 1.75 -9.01
N MET A 406 4.08 1.55 -8.70
CA MET A 406 5.06 2.63 -8.72
C MET A 406 5.53 3.03 -10.12
N GLY A 407 5.13 2.30 -11.17
CA GLY A 407 5.57 2.58 -12.54
C GLY A 407 7.04 2.27 -12.78
N MET A 408 7.58 1.28 -12.05
CA MET A 408 8.95 0.80 -12.12
C MET A 408 8.99 -0.72 -12.39
N GLY A 409 8.07 -1.19 -13.22
CA GLY A 409 7.83 -2.60 -13.41
C GLY A 409 7.25 -3.24 -12.15
N LYS A 410 7.65 -4.48 -11.86
CA LYS A 410 7.30 -5.15 -10.60
C LYS A 410 7.99 -4.55 -9.39
N SER A 411 9.11 -3.84 -9.60
CA SER A 411 9.88 -3.27 -8.50
C SER A 411 9.06 -2.21 -7.76
N TYR A 412 9.06 -2.31 -6.44
CA TYR A 412 8.33 -1.43 -5.53
C TYR A 412 6.80 -1.39 -5.73
N THR A 413 6.26 -2.25 -6.60
CA THR A 413 4.81 -2.42 -6.73
C THR A 413 4.35 -3.40 -5.66
N GLY A 414 3.41 -2.96 -4.81
CA GLY A 414 2.99 -3.77 -3.68
C GLY A 414 2.08 -3.05 -2.68
N PHE A 415 1.97 -3.60 -1.48
CA PHE A 415 1.11 -3.10 -0.42
C PHE A 415 1.88 -2.25 0.59
N TYR A 416 1.34 -1.09 0.92
CA TYR A 416 1.94 -0.10 1.81
C TYR A 416 0.95 0.36 2.87
N TYR A 417 1.41 0.39 4.12
CA TYR A 417 0.64 0.85 5.26
C TYR A 417 0.24 2.32 5.12
N VAL A 418 -1.03 2.61 5.37
CA VAL A 418 -1.55 3.98 5.26
C VAL A 418 -2.25 4.47 6.52
N SER A 419 -2.01 3.84 7.65
CA SER A 419 -2.58 4.17 8.96
C SER A 419 -3.74 3.28 9.39
N SER A 420 -3.84 3.08 10.69
CA SER A 420 -4.98 2.43 11.37
C SER A 420 -6.17 3.38 11.54
N GLY A 421 -6.07 4.64 11.08
CA GLY A 421 -7.11 5.67 11.14
C GLY A 421 -6.89 6.76 12.17
N MET A 422 -5.71 6.83 12.75
CA MET A 422 -5.27 8.03 13.43
C MET A 422 -4.99 9.14 12.42
N THR A 423 -5.11 10.39 12.82
CA THR A 423 -4.94 11.55 11.92
C THR A 423 -3.50 11.66 11.47
N PHE A 424 -3.28 11.62 10.15
CA PHE A 424 -1.99 11.93 9.55
C PHE A 424 -1.89 13.44 9.32
N ASP A 425 -0.84 14.04 9.84
CA ASP A 425 -0.52 15.44 9.59
C ASP A 425 0.68 15.54 8.62
N ALA A 426 0.38 15.77 7.35
CA ALA A 426 1.38 15.87 6.29
C ALA A 426 2.35 17.05 6.48
N SER A 427 2.06 18.02 7.38
CA SER A 427 2.94 19.14 7.66
C SER A 427 4.22 18.73 8.41
N PHE A 428 4.26 17.51 8.92
CA PHE A 428 5.39 16.95 9.68
C PHE A 428 6.20 15.93 8.91
N ALA A 429 5.92 15.72 7.61
CA ALA A 429 6.62 14.75 6.80
C ALA A 429 8.13 15.04 6.71
N HIS A 430 8.94 14.09 7.21
CA HIS A 430 10.40 14.17 7.14
C HIS A 430 10.95 13.55 5.87
N PHE A 431 10.31 12.48 5.42
CA PHE A 431 10.77 11.67 4.31
C PHE A 431 10.16 12.09 2.98
N THR A 432 8.98 12.75 3.01
CA THR A 432 8.27 13.16 1.80
C THR A 432 7.78 14.61 1.90
N LYS A 433 7.77 15.29 0.75
CA LYS A 433 7.24 16.66 0.61
C LYS A 433 6.20 16.71 -0.50
N ASN A 434 5.32 17.71 -0.41
CA ASN A 434 4.34 18.01 -1.48
C ASN A 434 3.47 16.82 -1.90
N ILE A 435 3.12 15.92 -0.96
CA ILE A 435 2.25 14.78 -1.25
C ILE A 435 0.88 15.29 -1.62
N CYS A 436 0.38 14.86 -2.77
CA CYS A 436 -0.99 15.15 -3.19
C CYS A 436 -1.56 13.99 -4.00
N MET A 437 -2.87 14.00 -4.16
CA MET A 437 -3.60 13.01 -4.92
C MET A 437 -4.47 13.66 -5.99
N TYR A 438 -4.65 12.96 -7.10
CA TYR A 438 -5.60 13.22 -8.17
C TYR A 438 -6.54 12.02 -8.23
N PRO A 439 -7.61 12.06 -7.44
CA PRO A 439 -8.42 10.89 -7.17
C PRO A 439 -9.55 10.69 -8.15
N ASN A 440 -10.30 9.59 -7.93
CA ASN A 440 -11.62 9.38 -8.52
C ASN A 440 -11.54 9.22 -10.05
N ILE A 441 -10.56 8.41 -10.50
CA ILE A 441 -10.46 8.07 -11.91
C ILE A 441 -11.61 7.12 -12.24
N ARG A 442 -12.49 7.54 -13.15
CA ARG A 442 -13.70 6.78 -13.50
C ARG A 442 -14.10 7.02 -14.96
N ARG A 443 -14.84 6.07 -15.49
CA ARG A 443 -15.41 6.14 -16.83
C ARG A 443 -16.91 6.39 -16.79
#